data_664a0b4c17c7cb0d79cc7edee1a1d8e2
#
_entry.id   664a0b4c17c7cb0d79cc7edee1a1d8e2
#
_cell.length_a   1.000
_cell.length_b   1.000
_cell.length_c   1.000
_cell.angle_alpha   90.00
_cell.angle_beta   90.00
_cell.angle_gamma   90.00
#
_symmetry.space_group_name_H-M   'P 1'
#
loop_
_entity.id
_entity.type
_entity.pdbx_description
1 polymer ?
#
loop_
_entity_poly.entity_id
_entity_poly.type
_entity_poly.pdbx_seq_one_letter_code
_entity_poly.pdbx_strand_id
1 'polypeptide(L)'
;MAEDSGYGRGKTGAEGEIPAPDLPYQPRDPENYRPAIGLIGCGGISEMHLRAYQNAGYHVAALCSRDRARVEGRRDEFYPQAATYLDYRELLARDDIEVVDVTPHPEERVPILEAAIDAGKHVLSQKPFVVDLDVGTALVAQAEARGVKLAVNQNGRWAPHFSYMRQAVATGLVGRVQSVQFAVHWDHNWIAGSAFDQVEDLVLYDFGVHWFDMAAALLGDEKPLRVYASARRGTGQEANPPLLAQAAIECEQAQAAIFLNGNTRQGQADRTYLVGSAGAIGASGVDLTAQEVVLYTAEGSARPQLEGTWFEQGFHGTMAELLCAIEEDREPRNNARTNLDSLALCFAAVESAHSGEPVTPGDVRRLPVL
;
A
#
# COMPACT_ATOMS: atom_id res chain seq x y z
N MET A 1 3.70 52.64 -17.64
CA MET A 1 3.31 51.60 -16.66
C MET A 1 2.26 50.76 -17.35
N ALA A 2 2.64 49.59 -17.83
CA ALA A 2 1.69 48.65 -18.41
C ALA A 2 0.89 48.05 -17.24
N GLU A 3 -0.42 48.27 -17.21
CA GLU A 3 -1.33 47.56 -16.35
C GLU A 3 -1.23 46.06 -16.70
N ASP A 4 -0.83 45.27 -15.71
CA ASP A 4 -0.81 43.81 -15.77
C ASP A 4 -2.25 43.37 -16.01
N SER A 5 -2.56 42.92 -17.25
CA SER A 5 -3.87 42.43 -17.62
C SER A 5 -4.10 41.13 -16.88
N GLY A 6 -4.86 41.21 -15.78
CA GLY A 6 -5.11 40.14 -14.84
C GLY A 6 -5.75 38.90 -15.42
N TYR A 7 -4.97 38.07 -16.07
CA TYR A 7 -5.31 36.66 -16.39
C TYR A 7 -5.09 35.78 -15.14
N GLY A 8 -5.55 36.19 -13.96
CA GLY A 8 -5.62 35.32 -12.78
C GLY A 8 -4.29 34.70 -12.31
N ARG A 9 -3.12 35.18 -12.81
CA ARG A 9 -1.80 34.78 -12.33
C ARG A 9 -1.36 35.65 -11.16
N GLY A 10 -2.27 35.91 -10.22
CA GLY A 10 -1.88 36.47 -8.94
C GLY A 10 -0.89 35.52 -8.26
N LYS A 11 0.20 36.05 -7.71
CA LYS A 11 1.07 35.29 -6.81
C LYS A 11 0.21 34.84 -5.63
N THR A 12 -0.27 33.62 -5.64
CA THR A 12 -1.03 33.04 -4.55
C THR A 12 -0.06 32.24 -3.68
N GLY A 13 0.22 32.69 -2.49
CA GLY A 13 1.08 32.08 -1.51
C GLY A 13 2.17 33.02 -0.98
N ALA A 14 2.59 32.85 0.24
CA ALA A 14 3.72 33.56 0.82
C ALA A 14 5.00 33.17 0.08
N GLU A 15 5.77 34.19 -0.35
CA GLU A 15 7.11 33.98 -0.88
C GLU A 15 8.06 33.73 0.30
N GLY A 16 8.64 32.53 0.36
CA GLY A 16 9.67 32.19 1.33
C GLY A 16 9.69 30.71 1.74
N GLU A 17 10.83 30.32 2.23
CA GLU A 17 10.99 29.00 2.84
C GLU A 17 10.73 29.13 4.35
N ILE A 18 9.91 28.20 4.88
CA ILE A 18 9.59 28.12 6.30
C ILE A 18 10.16 26.80 6.87
N PRO A 19 10.39 26.72 8.19
CA PRO A 19 10.77 25.45 8.82
C PRO A 19 9.72 24.37 8.54
N ALA A 20 10.19 23.17 8.19
CA ALA A 20 9.29 22.04 7.97
C ALA A 20 8.61 21.64 9.30
N PRO A 21 7.28 21.45 9.30
CA PRO A 21 6.58 20.89 10.45
C PRO A 21 7.15 19.54 10.85
N ASP A 22 7.40 19.36 12.14
CA ASP A 22 7.80 18.06 12.71
C ASP A 22 6.57 17.18 12.85
N LEU A 23 6.38 16.27 11.88
CA LEU A 23 5.25 15.34 11.85
C LEU A 23 5.73 13.93 12.17
N PRO A 24 4.94 13.12 12.91
CA PRO A 24 5.30 11.75 13.28
C PRO A 24 5.14 10.79 12.09
N TYR A 25 6.02 10.89 11.11
CA TYR A 25 5.96 10.10 9.86
C TYR A 25 6.63 8.73 9.98
N GLN A 26 7.54 8.56 10.93
CA GLN A 26 8.21 7.27 11.15
C GLN A 26 7.23 6.24 11.74
N PRO A 27 7.42 4.94 11.48
CA PRO A 27 6.68 3.89 12.19
C PRO A 27 6.79 4.04 13.70
N ARG A 28 5.68 3.84 14.40
CA ARG A 28 5.64 3.79 15.86
C ARG A 28 5.49 2.35 16.31
N ASP A 29 6.40 1.87 17.15
CA ASP A 29 6.30 0.56 17.76
C ASP A 29 5.39 0.58 19.00
N PRO A 30 4.77 -0.57 19.36
CA PRO A 30 4.05 -0.70 20.63
C PRO A 30 4.99 -0.50 21.83
N GLU A 31 4.48 0.01 22.93
CA GLU A 31 5.29 0.30 24.12
C GLU A 31 5.75 -0.98 24.83
N ASN A 32 4.83 -1.91 25.06
CA ASN A 32 5.08 -3.10 25.89
C ASN A 32 4.80 -4.42 25.15
N TYR A 33 3.97 -4.42 24.09
CA TYR A 33 3.55 -5.63 23.41
C TYR A 33 4.63 -6.14 22.46
N ARG A 34 5.22 -7.28 22.76
CA ARG A 34 6.32 -7.92 22.00
C ARG A 34 6.00 -9.40 21.74
N PRO A 35 4.98 -9.70 20.91
CA PRO A 35 4.57 -11.08 20.66
C PRO A 35 5.61 -11.83 19.84
N ALA A 36 5.54 -13.16 19.93
CA ALA A 36 6.18 -14.01 18.93
C ALA A 36 5.38 -13.98 17.63
N ILE A 37 6.07 -13.76 16.52
CA ILE A 37 5.50 -13.69 15.17
C ILE A 37 5.80 -14.97 14.40
N GLY A 38 4.81 -15.49 13.69
CA GLY A 38 4.97 -16.54 12.70
C GLY A 38 4.87 -15.94 11.29
N LEU A 39 5.78 -16.31 10.38
CA LEU A 39 5.65 -15.91 8.97
C LEU A 39 5.35 -17.13 8.10
N ILE A 40 4.28 -17.05 7.32
CA ILE A 40 3.81 -18.10 6.40
C ILE A 40 4.00 -17.62 4.96
N GLY A 41 4.87 -18.33 4.21
CA GLY A 41 5.26 -18.01 2.85
C GLY A 41 6.68 -17.44 2.78
N CYS A 42 7.66 -18.23 2.28
CA CYS A 42 9.06 -17.82 2.13
C CYS A 42 9.42 -17.52 0.67
N GLY A 43 8.53 -16.80 -0.04
CA GLY A 43 8.77 -16.32 -1.40
C GLY A 43 9.69 -15.10 -1.46
N GLY A 44 9.81 -14.46 -2.63
CA GLY A 44 10.68 -13.31 -2.83
C GLY A 44 10.41 -12.17 -1.86
N ILE A 45 9.13 -11.79 -1.69
CA ILE A 45 8.74 -10.65 -0.84
C ILE A 45 9.02 -10.86 0.64
N SER A 46 9.05 -12.12 1.12
CA SER A 46 9.30 -12.43 2.53
C SER A 46 10.63 -11.90 3.04
N GLU A 47 11.61 -11.73 2.14
CA GLU A 47 12.89 -11.12 2.48
C GLU A 47 12.72 -9.70 3.03
N MET A 48 11.89 -8.88 2.38
CA MET A 48 11.65 -7.51 2.79
C MET A 48 10.94 -7.44 4.14
N HIS A 49 9.98 -8.35 4.39
CA HIS A 49 9.33 -8.47 5.70
C HIS A 49 10.33 -8.82 6.80
N LEU A 50 11.08 -9.92 6.60
CA LEU A 50 12.02 -10.42 7.61
C LEU A 50 13.13 -9.42 7.91
N ARG A 51 13.65 -8.72 6.90
CA ARG A 51 14.66 -7.68 7.07
C ARG A 51 14.11 -6.49 7.88
N ALA A 52 12.92 -6.01 7.55
CA ALA A 52 12.27 -4.93 8.28
C ALA A 52 12.00 -5.34 9.75
N TYR A 53 11.53 -6.56 9.98
CA TYR A 53 11.29 -7.08 11.34
C TYR A 53 12.59 -7.25 12.14
N GLN A 54 13.66 -7.73 11.50
CA GLN A 54 14.97 -7.84 12.13
C GLN A 54 15.51 -6.46 12.54
N ASN A 55 15.40 -5.46 11.66
CA ASN A 55 15.82 -4.09 11.93
C ASN A 55 14.99 -3.44 13.05
N ALA A 56 13.69 -3.75 13.13
CA ALA A 56 12.80 -3.30 14.20
C ALA A 56 12.96 -4.09 15.52
N GLY A 57 13.77 -5.15 15.54
CA GLY A 57 13.98 -5.99 16.70
C GLY A 57 12.78 -6.89 17.06
N TYR A 58 11.93 -7.22 16.10
CA TYR A 58 10.78 -8.11 16.32
C TYR A 58 11.23 -9.56 16.43
N HIS A 59 10.50 -10.33 17.23
CA HIS A 59 10.78 -11.75 17.47
C HIS A 59 9.97 -12.63 16.49
N VAL A 60 10.59 -13.08 15.41
CA VAL A 60 10.03 -14.11 14.52
C VAL A 60 10.42 -15.49 15.03
N ALA A 61 9.45 -16.20 15.64
CA ALA A 61 9.67 -17.48 16.30
C ALA A 61 9.51 -18.68 15.36
N ALA A 62 8.83 -18.51 14.23
CA ALA A 62 8.60 -19.58 13.27
C ALA A 62 8.44 -19.07 11.83
N LEU A 63 8.92 -19.86 10.90
CA LEU A 63 8.75 -19.68 9.45
C LEU A 63 8.09 -20.91 8.84
N CYS A 64 7.22 -20.72 7.86
CA CYS A 64 6.57 -21.81 7.15
C CYS A 64 6.63 -21.62 5.63
N SER A 65 6.97 -22.66 4.91
CA SER A 65 6.87 -22.73 3.44
C SER A 65 6.74 -24.18 3.00
N ARG A 66 6.00 -24.44 1.94
CA ARG A 66 5.94 -25.77 1.30
C ARG A 66 7.30 -26.24 0.74
N ASP A 67 8.21 -25.30 0.49
CA ASP A 67 9.56 -25.53 -0.01
C ASP A 67 10.55 -25.48 1.15
N ARG A 68 11.13 -26.64 1.48
CA ARG A 68 12.10 -26.82 2.57
C ARG A 68 13.33 -25.93 2.39
N ALA A 69 13.88 -25.86 1.18
CA ALA A 69 15.09 -25.08 0.93
C ALA A 69 14.84 -23.58 1.13
N ARG A 70 13.67 -23.08 0.73
CA ARG A 70 13.29 -21.68 0.93
C ARG A 70 13.10 -21.34 2.40
N VAL A 71 12.38 -22.16 3.17
CA VAL A 71 12.13 -21.86 4.58
C VAL A 71 13.43 -21.94 5.39
N GLU A 72 14.28 -22.92 5.14
CA GLU A 72 15.58 -23.04 5.81
C GLU A 72 16.52 -21.89 5.42
N GLY A 73 16.57 -21.51 4.14
CA GLY A 73 17.35 -20.37 3.67
C GLY A 73 16.95 -19.05 4.33
N ARG A 74 15.63 -18.76 4.43
CA ARG A 74 15.14 -17.56 5.11
C ARG A 74 15.40 -17.58 6.61
N ARG A 75 15.25 -18.74 7.26
CA ARG A 75 15.64 -18.91 8.67
C ARG A 75 17.12 -18.59 8.88
N ASP A 76 17.99 -19.23 8.12
CA ASP A 76 19.44 -19.12 8.31
C ASP A 76 19.94 -17.68 8.07
N GLU A 77 19.31 -16.98 7.13
CA GLU A 77 19.66 -15.59 6.80
C GLU A 77 19.19 -14.58 7.85
N PHE A 78 17.94 -14.69 8.34
CA PHE A 78 17.31 -13.65 9.15
C PHE A 78 17.09 -14.04 10.61
N TYR A 79 16.62 -15.26 10.87
CA TYR A 79 16.21 -15.73 12.20
C TYR A 79 16.69 -17.16 12.48
N PRO A 80 18.02 -17.37 12.69
CA PRO A 80 18.60 -18.72 12.81
C PRO A 80 18.01 -19.58 13.94
N GLN A 81 17.32 -18.95 14.91
CA GLN A 81 16.68 -19.63 16.04
C GLN A 81 15.21 -19.97 15.79
N ALA A 82 14.62 -19.48 14.69
CA ALA A 82 13.22 -19.74 14.39
C ALA A 82 12.98 -21.20 14.01
N ALA A 83 11.85 -21.77 14.45
CA ALA A 83 11.40 -23.06 13.99
C ALA A 83 10.95 -23.01 12.52
N THR A 84 11.11 -24.11 11.79
CA THR A 84 10.67 -24.20 10.40
C THR A 84 9.59 -25.26 10.23
N TYR A 85 8.57 -24.96 9.41
CA TYR A 85 7.45 -25.83 9.13
C TYR A 85 7.21 -25.95 7.64
N LEU A 86 6.67 -27.08 7.19
CA LEU A 86 6.24 -27.31 5.81
C LEU A 86 4.70 -27.23 5.66
N ASP A 87 3.98 -27.38 6.76
CA ASP A 87 2.53 -27.18 6.85
C ASP A 87 2.24 -26.02 7.80
N TYR A 88 1.53 -25.00 7.32
CA TYR A 88 1.16 -23.84 8.12
C TYR A 88 0.28 -24.16 9.33
N ARG A 89 -0.46 -25.28 9.29
CA ARG A 89 -1.29 -25.73 10.42
C ARG A 89 -0.45 -26.08 11.64
N GLU A 90 0.76 -26.62 11.43
CA GLU A 90 1.69 -26.92 12.53
C GLU A 90 2.21 -25.63 13.18
N LEU A 91 2.47 -24.58 12.38
CA LEU A 91 2.84 -23.26 12.90
C LEU A 91 1.67 -22.63 13.66
N LEU A 92 0.45 -22.68 13.10
CA LEU A 92 -0.74 -22.11 13.73
C LEU A 92 -1.14 -22.81 15.03
N ALA A 93 -0.78 -24.10 15.22
CA ALA A 93 -1.02 -24.85 16.44
C ALA A 93 -0.11 -24.46 17.62
N ARG A 94 0.85 -23.57 17.42
CA ARG A 94 1.73 -23.09 18.49
C ARG A 94 1.00 -22.05 19.34
N ASP A 95 0.94 -22.30 20.65
CA ASP A 95 0.30 -21.40 21.62
C ASP A 95 1.10 -20.12 21.88
N ASP A 96 2.43 -20.16 21.69
CA ASP A 96 3.30 -19.01 21.90
C ASP A 96 3.31 -18.00 20.75
N ILE A 97 2.75 -18.33 19.58
CA ILE A 97 2.60 -17.40 18.46
C ILE A 97 1.23 -16.72 18.54
N GLU A 98 1.22 -15.41 18.63
CA GLU A 98 0.00 -14.60 18.71
C GLU A 98 -0.33 -13.90 17.38
N VAL A 99 0.71 -13.55 16.61
CA VAL A 99 0.60 -12.79 15.37
C VAL A 99 1.20 -13.59 14.22
N VAL A 100 0.49 -13.62 13.09
CA VAL A 100 1.00 -14.27 11.88
C VAL A 100 1.02 -13.30 10.70
N ASP A 101 2.09 -13.38 9.91
CA ASP A 101 2.27 -12.67 8.67
C ASP A 101 2.10 -13.66 7.50
N VAL A 102 1.14 -13.41 6.61
CA VAL A 102 0.72 -14.34 5.56
C VAL A 102 1.06 -13.76 4.19
N THR A 103 2.14 -14.25 3.56
CA THR A 103 2.74 -13.66 2.35
C THR A 103 2.49 -14.40 1.02
N PRO A 104 1.88 -15.59 0.92
CA PRO A 104 1.57 -16.23 -0.36
C PRO A 104 0.70 -15.37 -1.28
N HIS A 105 0.58 -15.73 -2.56
CA HIS A 105 -0.29 -15.06 -3.51
C HIS A 105 -1.78 -15.14 -3.09
N PRO A 106 -2.64 -14.20 -3.53
CA PRO A 106 -4.05 -14.11 -3.07
C PRO A 106 -4.83 -15.41 -3.19
N GLU A 107 -4.63 -16.17 -4.27
CA GLU A 107 -5.33 -17.44 -4.50
C GLU A 107 -5.01 -18.52 -3.48
N GLU A 108 -3.75 -18.58 -3.03
CA GLU A 108 -3.29 -19.54 -2.01
C GLU A 108 -3.54 -19.07 -0.59
N ARG A 109 -3.80 -17.77 -0.41
CA ARG A 109 -3.81 -17.10 0.88
C ARG A 109 -5.10 -17.32 1.66
N VAL A 110 -6.25 -17.32 0.99
CA VAL A 110 -7.58 -17.37 1.65
C VAL A 110 -7.69 -18.53 2.64
N PRO A 111 -7.38 -19.80 2.31
CA PRO A 111 -7.45 -20.90 3.28
C PRO A 111 -6.49 -20.75 4.47
N ILE A 112 -5.36 -20.05 4.27
CA ILE A 112 -4.39 -19.79 5.33
C ILE A 112 -4.93 -18.72 6.28
N LEU A 113 -5.56 -17.66 5.74
CA LEU A 113 -6.19 -16.60 6.53
C LEU A 113 -7.33 -17.15 7.38
N GLU A 114 -8.22 -17.96 6.78
CA GLU A 114 -9.31 -18.64 7.49
C GLU A 114 -8.78 -19.46 8.66
N ALA A 115 -7.77 -20.29 8.41
CA ALA A 115 -7.18 -21.15 9.43
C ALA A 115 -6.46 -20.33 10.54
N ALA A 116 -5.78 -19.24 10.19
CA ALA A 116 -5.12 -18.37 11.15
C ALA A 116 -6.12 -17.66 12.06
N ILE A 117 -7.21 -17.12 11.49
CA ILE A 117 -8.31 -16.50 12.21
C ILE A 117 -8.99 -17.52 13.14
N ASP A 118 -9.27 -18.73 12.64
CA ASP A 118 -9.88 -19.80 13.42
C ASP A 118 -8.99 -20.25 14.59
N ALA A 119 -7.66 -20.22 14.40
CA ALA A 119 -6.68 -20.49 15.45
C ALA A 119 -6.53 -19.33 16.45
N GLY A 120 -7.31 -18.25 16.32
CA GLY A 120 -7.27 -17.09 17.22
C GLY A 120 -6.03 -16.21 17.05
N LYS A 121 -5.36 -16.25 15.89
CA LYS A 121 -4.17 -15.43 15.62
C LYS A 121 -4.57 -14.08 15.04
N HIS A 122 -3.90 -13.00 15.47
CA HIS A 122 -3.92 -11.73 14.76
C HIS A 122 -3.14 -11.86 13.45
N VAL A 123 -3.61 -11.22 12.38
CA VAL A 123 -3.10 -11.50 11.03
C VAL A 123 -2.69 -10.22 10.31
N LEU A 124 -1.47 -10.21 9.76
CA LEU A 124 -1.07 -9.32 8.67
C LEU A 124 -1.10 -10.10 7.36
N SER A 125 -1.99 -9.72 6.44
CA SER A 125 -2.08 -10.32 5.11
C SER A 125 -1.28 -9.51 4.10
N GLN A 126 -0.52 -10.15 3.23
CA GLN A 126 0.12 -9.44 2.10
C GLN A 126 -0.94 -8.90 1.13
N LYS A 127 -0.57 -7.84 0.39
CA LYS A 127 -1.35 -7.27 -0.71
C LYS A 127 -1.16 -8.10 -2.02
N PRO A 128 -2.05 -7.98 -3.01
CA PRO A 128 -3.45 -7.61 -2.87
C PRO A 128 -4.17 -8.53 -1.89
N PHE A 129 -5.13 -8.02 -1.13
CA PHE A 129 -5.76 -8.81 -0.06
C PHE A 129 -6.49 -10.03 -0.59
N VAL A 130 -7.43 -9.81 -1.50
CA VAL A 130 -8.27 -10.84 -2.14
C VAL A 130 -8.53 -10.49 -3.60
N VAL A 131 -8.98 -11.47 -4.39
CA VAL A 131 -9.50 -11.31 -5.77
C VAL A 131 -11.03 -11.26 -5.81
N ASP A 132 -11.69 -11.40 -4.66
CA ASP A 132 -13.14 -11.44 -4.51
C ASP A 132 -13.52 -10.68 -3.23
N LEU A 133 -14.27 -9.57 -3.38
CA LEU A 133 -14.66 -8.71 -2.27
C LEU A 133 -15.62 -9.40 -1.29
N ASP A 134 -16.42 -10.38 -1.76
CA ASP A 134 -17.33 -11.13 -0.89
C ASP A 134 -16.56 -12.08 0.01
N VAL A 135 -15.52 -12.73 -0.52
CA VAL A 135 -14.56 -13.52 0.28
C VAL A 135 -13.84 -12.63 1.29
N GLY A 136 -13.37 -11.44 0.88
CA GLY A 136 -12.75 -10.50 1.79
C GLY A 136 -13.69 -10.05 2.91
N THR A 137 -14.96 -9.79 2.58
CA THR A 137 -16.01 -9.43 3.57
C THR A 137 -16.24 -10.57 4.56
N ALA A 138 -16.27 -11.82 4.09
CA ALA A 138 -16.42 -12.99 4.96
C ALA A 138 -15.22 -13.16 5.91
N LEU A 139 -13.98 -12.96 5.43
CA LEU A 139 -12.78 -12.99 6.27
C LEU A 139 -12.78 -11.90 7.36
N VAL A 140 -13.21 -10.70 7.02
CA VAL A 140 -13.38 -9.60 7.99
C VAL A 140 -14.39 -9.98 9.06
N ALA A 141 -15.56 -10.48 8.67
CA ALA A 141 -16.60 -10.90 9.62
C ALA A 141 -16.12 -12.05 10.51
N GLN A 142 -15.35 -13.01 9.97
CA GLN A 142 -14.77 -14.11 10.73
C GLN A 142 -13.77 -13.58 11.77
N ALA A 143 -12.88 -12.65 11.39
CA ALA A 143 -11.91 -12.05 12.30
C ALA A 143 -12.60 -11.29 13.45
N GLU A 144 -13.64 -10.52 13.16
CA GLU A 144 -14.45 -9.84 14.16
C GLU A 144 -15.14 -10.82 15.13
N ALA A 145 -15.74 -11.90 14.59
CA ALA A 145 -16.38 -12.93 15.42
C ALA A 145 -15.40 -13.66 16.34
N ARG A 146 -14.12 -13.76 15.93
CA ARG A 146 -13.04 -14.35 16.73
C ARG A 146 -12.33 -13.35 17.64
N GLY A 147 -12.61 -12.05 17.52
CA GLY A 147 -11.95 -11.01 18.29
C GLY A 147 -10.47 -10.81 17.93
N VAL A 148 -10.08 -11.16 16.70
CA VAL A 148 -8.72 -10.98 16.20
C VAL A 148 -8.62 -9.81 15.22
N LYS A 149 -7.48 -9.13 15.19
CA LYS A 149 -7.22 -8.06 14.23
C LYS A 149 -6.73 -8.64 12.92
N LEU A 150 -7.31 -8.19 11.81
CA LEU A 150 -6.93 -8.55 10.45
C LEU A 150 -6.50 -7.29 9.69
N ALA A 151 -5.20 -7.18 9.42
CA ALA A 151 -4.59 -6.07 8.70
C ALA A 151 -4.06 -6.50 7.33
N VAL A 152 -3.90 -5.55 6.43
CA VAL A 152 -3.32 -5.77 5.10
C VAL A 152 -2.01 -5.00 4.97
N ASN A 153 -1.01 -5.61 4.36
CA ASN A 153 0.31 -5.03 4.16
C ASN A 153 0.29 -3.99 3.02
N GLN A 154 -0.40 -2.88 3.25
CA GLN A 154 -0.34 -1.70 2.40
C GLN A 154 0.86 -0.84 2.83
N ASN A 155 2.04 -1.39 2.60
CA ASN A 155 3.31 -0.84 3.06
C ASN A 155 3.58 0.58 2.54
N GLY A 156 3.05 0.97 1.39
CA GLY A 156 3.15 2.31 0.84
C GLY A 156 2.69 3.40 1.82
N ARG A 157 1.72 3.11 2.70
CA ARG A 157 1.23 4.07 3.72
C ARG A 157 2.31 4.54 4.70
N TRP A 158 3.37 3.76 4.89
CA TRP A 158 4.50 4.07 5.79
C TRP A 158 5.80 4.38 5.05
N ALA A 159 5.81 4.40 3.71
CA ALA A 159 6.90 5.03 2.98
C ALA A 159 7.05 6.47 3.46
N PRO A 160 8.26 6.98 3.75
CA PRO A 160 8.45 8.25 4.45
C PRO A 160 7.67 9.42 3.86
N HIS A 161 7.69 9.60 2.54
CA HIS A 161 6.97 10.66 1.84
C HIS A 161 5.46 10.53 1.96
N PHE A 162 4.90 9.33 1.80
CA PHE A 162 3.45 9.10 1.96
C PHE A 162 3.00 9.18 3.41
N SER A 163 3.82 8.68 4.33
CA SER A 163 3.51 8.83 5.75
C SER A 163 3.48 10.31 6.15
N TYR A 164 4.46 11.11 5.71
CA TYR A 164 4.48 12.55 5.95
C TYR A 164 3.25 13.25 5.33
N MET A 165 2.89 12.92 4.08
CA MET A 165 1.68 13.44 3.43
C MET A 165 0.41 13.11 4.22
N ARG A 166 0.25 11.87 4.67
CA ARG A 166 -0.90 11.46 5.49
C ARG A 166 -0.97 12.22 6.81
N GLN A 167 0.17 12.45 7.46
CA GLN A 167 0.22 13.26 8.68
C GLN A 167 -0.12 14.72 8.41
N ALA A 168 0.35 15.30 7.30
CA ALA A 168 0.01 16.67 6.91
C ALA A 168 -1.50 16.83 6.65
N VAL A 169 -2.14 15.83 6.03
CA VAL A 169 -3.61 15.78 5.87
C VAL A 169 -4.30 15.65 7.23
N ALA A 170 -3.88 14.69 8.06
CA ALA A 170 -4.50 14.40 9.35
C ALA A 170 -4.41 15.56 10.35
N THR A 171 -3.34 16.36 10.28
CA THR A 171 -3.16 17.56 11.12
C THR A 171 -3.81 18.81 10.54
N GLY A 172 -4.44 18.72 9.36
CA GLY A 172 -5.14 19.83 8.73
C GLY A 172 -4.24 20.87 8.05
N LEU A 173 -2.93 20.61 7.90
CA LEU A 173 -1.98 21.55 7.28
C LEU A 173 -2.34 21.92 5.83
N VAL A 174 -2.96 21.01 5.10
CA VAL A 174 -3.42 21.24 3.72
C VAL A 174 -4.92 21.53 3.64
N GLY A 175 -5.63 21.49 4.76
CA GLY A 175 -7.09 21.59 4.81
C GLY A 175 -7.78 20.36 4.21
N ARG A 176 -9.02 20.52 3.70
CA ARG A 176 -9.75 19.45 3.05
C ARG A 176 -9.12 19.11 1.70
N VAL A 177 -8.82 17.84 1.48
CA VAL A 177 -8.26 17.38 0.21
C VAL A 177 -9.25 17.57 -0.93
N GLN A 178 -8.80 18.16 -2.02
CA GLN A 178 -9.58 18.42 -3.23
C GLN A 178 -9.13 17.52 -4.38
N SER A 179 -7.83 17.26 -4.49
CA SER A 179 -7.31 16.34 -5.49
C SER A 179 -6.00 15.71 -5.08
N VAL A 180 -5.77 14.49 -5.58
CA VAL A 180 -4.47 13.83 -5.52
C VAL A 180 -4.13 13.23 -6.88
N GLN A 181 -2.87 13.38 -7.31
CA GLN A 181 -2.35 12.85 -8.56
C GLN A 181 -1.10 12.03 -8.30
N PHE A 182 -1.04 10.85 -8.92
CA PHE A 182 0.12 9.98 -8.91
C PHE A 182 0.58 9.78 -10.36
N ALA A 183 1.87 9.94 -10.63
CA ALA A 183 2.46 9.69 -11.93
C ALA A 183 3.75 8.90 -11.77
N VAL A 184 3.69 7.64 -12.15
CA VAL A 184 4.74 6.66 -12.00
C VAL A 184 5.27 6.27 -13.37
N HIS A 185 6.57 6.44 -13.57
CA HIS A 185 7.27 6.12 -14.81
C HIS A 185 8.45 5.21 -14.51
N TRP A 186 8.26 3.90 -14.67
CA TRP A 186 9.26 2.89 -14.37
C TRP A 186 9.48 1.94 -15.55
N ASP A 187 10.51 1.10 -15.50
CA ASP A 187 10.69 -0.03 -16.40
C ASP A 187 10.30 -1.32 -15.70
N HIS A 188 9.13 -1.86 -16.06
CA HIS A 188 8.64 -3.15 -15.58
C HIS A 188 8.84 -4.29 -16.60
N ASN A 189 9.58 -4.10 -17.67
CA ASN A 189 9.88 -5.16 -18.63
C ASN A 189 10.67 -6.34 -18.01
N TRP A 190 11.27 -6.14 -16.83
CA TRP A 190 11.92 -7.21 -16.08
C TRP A 190 10.99 -8.39 -15.72
N ILE A 191 9.66 -8.19 -15.78
CA ILE A 191 8.69 -9.26 -15.54
C ILE A 191 8.58 -10.24 -16.70
N ALA A 192 9.05 -9.90 -17.90
CA ALA A 192 8.98 -10.75 -19.06
C ALA A 192 9.57 -12.14 -18.78
N GLY A 193 8.79 -13.19 -19.07
CA GLY A 193 9.17 -14.58 -18.78
C GLY A 193 9.06 -15.02 -17.31
N SER A 194 8.65 -14.14 -16.40
CA SER A 194 8.36 -14.50 -15.01
C SER A 194 6.89 -14.92 -14.82
N ALA A 195 6.52 -15.35 -13.61
CA ALA A 195 5.11 -15.63 -13.29
C ALA A 195 4.21 -14.39 -13.44
N PHE A 196 4.73 -13.19 -13.18
CA PHE A 196 4.00 -11.94 -13.36
C PHE A 196 3.65 -11.63 -14.82
N ASP A 197 4.39 -12.21 -15.77
CA ASP A 197 4.15 -12.03 -17.20
C ASP A 197 2.83 -12.68 -17.68
N GLN A 198 2.21 -13.49 -16.85
CA GLN A 198 0.91 -14.14 -17.11
C GLN A 198 -0.27 -13.39 -16.49
N VAL A 199 -0.03 -12.36 -15.68
CA VAL A 199 -1.07 -11.59 -14.99
C VAL A 199 -1.56 -10.46 -15.88
N GLU A 200 -2.73 -10.60 -16.51
CA GLU A 200 -3.25 -9.67 -17.54
C GLU A 200 -3.37 -8.23 -17.01
N ASP A 201 -3.94 -8.05 -15.83
CA ASP A 201 -4.20 -6.73 -15.23
C ASP A 201 -3.10 -6.31 -14.23
N LEU A 202 -1.89 -6.83 -14.38
CA LEU A 202 -0.79 -6.67 -13.43
C LEU A 202 -0.60 -5.23 -12.95
N VAL A 203 -0.56 -4.27 -13.89
CA VAL A 203 -0.23 -2.88 -13.55
C VAL A 203 -1.37 -2.20 -12.77
N LEU A 204 -2.63 -2.50 -13.11
CA LEU A 204 -3.77 -1.96 -12.36
C LEU A 204 -4.00 -2.70 -11.05
N TYR A 205 -3.93 -4.05 -11.05
CA TYR A 205 -4.29 -4.86 -9.90
C TYR A 205 -3.12 -5.09 -8.94
N ASP A 206 -2.02 -5.70 -9.38
CA ASP A 206 -0.95 -6.09 -8.45
C ASP A 206 -0.06 -4.91 -8.06
N PHE A 207 0.33 -4.07 -9.02
CA PHE A 207 1.13 -2.88 -8.75
C PHE A 207 0.26 -1.70 -8.35
N GLY A 208 -0.77 -1.40 -9.11
CA GLY A 208 -1.67 -0.25 -8.93
C GLY A 208 -2.40 -0.24 -7.58
N VAL A 209 -2.61 -1.41 -6.97
CA VAL A 209 -3.28 -1.52 -5.67
C VAL A 209 -2.70 -0.60 -4.59
N HIS A 210 -1.41 -0.32 -4.62
CA HIS A 210 -0.77 0.62 -3.69
C HIS A 210 -1.26 2.05 -3.88
N TRP A 211 -1.44 2.51 -5.11
CA TRP A 211 -1.90 3.87 -5.41
C TRP A 211 -3.41 4.03 -5.21
N PHE A 212 -4.20 2.98 -5.47
CA PHE A 212 -5.62 2.97 -5.10
C PHE A 212 -5.81 3.04 -3.59
N ASP A 213 -5.01 2.29 -2.84
CA ASP A 213 -5.02 2.34 -1.39
C ASP A 213 -4.56 3.71 -0.85
N MET A 214 -3.53 4.28 -1.46
CA MET A 214 -3.05 5.61 -1.08
C MET A 214 -4.05 6.70 -1.44
N ALA A 215 -4.71 6.61 -2.62
CA ALA A 215 -5.77 7.53 -2.99
C ALA A 215 -6.91 7.49 -1.96
N ALA A 216 -7.39 6.30 -1.60
CA ALA A 216 -8.42 6.15 -0.57
C ALA A 216 -7.97 6.72 0.79
N ALA A 217 -6.71 6.45 1.21
CA ALA A 217 -6.18 6.93 2.47
C ALA A 217 -6.00 8.46 2.53
N LEU A 218 -5.69 9.12 1.41
CA LEU A 218 -5.50 10.57 1.33
C LEU A 218 -6.81 11.32 1.10
N LEU A 219 -7.75 10.74 0.36
CA LEU A 219 -9.10 11.29 0.16
C LEU A 219 -9.95 11.20 1.44
N GLY A 220 -9.63 10.26 2.35
CA GLY A 220 -10.30 10.11 3.63
C GLY A 220 -11.77 9.71 3.47
N ASP A 221 -12.69 10.50 4.03
CA ASP A 221 -14.14 10.22 4.03
C ASP A 221 -14.85 10.62 2.71
N GLU A 222 -14.10 11.04 1.67
CA GLU A 222 -14.69 11.36 0.39
C GLU A 222 -15.28 10.10 -0.26
N LYS A 223 -16.54 10.19 -0.67
CA LYS A 223 -17.25 9.08 -1.28
C LYS A 223 -16.91 9.00 -2.78
N PRO A 224 -16.26 7.91 -3.23
CA PRO A 224 -16.03 7.71 -4.65
C PRO A 224 -17.35 7.38 -5.37
N LEU A 225 -17.58 8.02 -6.50
CA LEU A 225 -18.77 7.86 -7.34
C LEU A 225 -18.52 6.92 -8.50
N ARG A 226 -17.40 7.09 -9.18
CA ARG A 226 -17.04 6.28 -10.35
C ARG A 226 -15.53 6.33 -10.63
N VAL A 227 -15.07 5.28 -11.30
CA VAL A 227 -13.70 5.16 -11.81
C VAL A 227 -13.75 4.97 -13.31
N TYR A 228 -12.96 5.74 -14.05
CA TYR A 228 -12.66 5.49 -15.45
C TYR A 228 -11.19 5.14 -15.60
N ALA A 229 -10.88 4.07 -16.33
CA ALA A 229 -9.50 3.63 -16.54
C ALA A 229 -9.26 3.15 -17.98
N SER A 230 -8.01 3.10 -18.37
CA SER A 230 -7.57 2.45 -19.60
C SER A 230 -6.21 1.80 -19.39
N ALA A 231 -5.97 0.69 -20.07
CA ALA A 231 -4.69 0.00 -20.11
C ALA A 231 -4.30 -0.32 -21.55
N ARG A 232 -3.02 -0.19 -21.89
CA ARG A 232 -2.50 -0.43 -23.25
C ARG A 232 -1.07 -0.96 -23.20
N ARG A 233 -0.69 -1.68 -24.22
CA ARG A 233 0.71 -2.07 -24.43
C ARG A 233 1.48 -0.90 -25.03
N GLY A 234 2.69 -0.67 -24.51
CA GLY A 234 3.62 0.32 -25.06
C GLY A 234 4.39 -0.20 -26.28
N THR A 235 4.86 0.70 -27.13
CA THR A 235 5.75 0.34 -28.26
C THR A 235 7.07 -0.20 -27.70
N GLY A 236 7.53 -1.35 -28.21
CA GLY A 236 8.77 -2.00 -27.78
C GLY A 236 8.70 -2.62 -26.36
N GLN A 237 7.51 -2.76 -25.80
CA GLN A 237 7.28 -3.49 -24.55
C GLN A 237 7.58 -4.99 -24.74
N GLU A 238 8.33 -5.57 -23.81
CA GLU A 238 8.73 -6.98 -23.83
C GLU A 238 7.72 -7.87 -23.07
N ALA A 239 7.25 -7.41 -21.92
CA ALA A 239 6.26 -8.11 -21.12
C ALA A 239 4.90 -8.28 -21.82
N ASN A 240 4.15 -9.33 -21.50
CA ASN A 240 2.85 -9.62 -22.09
C ASN A 240 1.72 -8.70 -21.61
N PRO A 241 1.53 -8.45 -20.27
CA PRO A 241 0.45 -7.60 -19.82
C PRO A 241 0.65 -6.13 -20.23
N PRO A 242 -0.42 -5.35 -20.40
CA PRO A 242 -0.31 -3.92 -20.63
C PRO A 242 0.49 -3.23 -19.53
N LEU A 243 1.54 -2.47 -19.89
CA LEU A 243 2.36 -1.71 -18.93
C LEU A 243 2.03 -0.22 -18.88
N LEU A 244 1.14 0.27 -19.74
CA LEU A 244 0.63 1.64 -19.69
C LEU A 244 -0.78 1.59 -19.13
N ALA A 245 -1.01 2.24 -17.99
CA ALA A 245 -2.33 2.33 -17.39
C ALA A 245 -2.59 3.72 -16.81
N GLN A 246 -3.85 4.11 -16.81
CA GLN A 246 -4.32 5.31 -16.12
C GLN A 246 -5.70 5.07 -15.53
N ALA A 247 -5.98 5.73 -14.39
CA ALA A 247 -7.29 5.75 -13.77
C ALA A 247 -7.63 7.14 -13.27
N ALA A 248 -8.89 7.55 -13.45
CA ALA A 248 -9.48 8.75 -12.86
C ALA A 248 -10.57 8.31 -11.89
N ILE A 249 -10.50 8.77 -10.65
CA ILE A 249 -11.46 8.52 -9.58
C ILE A 249 -12.21 9.81 -9.33
N GLU A 250 -13.51 9.81 -9.52
CA GLU A 250 -14.40 10.93 -9.22
C GLU A 250 -15.08 10.68 -7.86
N CYS A 251 -14.98 11.65 -6.96
CA CYS A 251 -15.68 11.64 -5.67
C CYS A 251 -16.73 12.77 -5.63
N GLU A 252 -17.54 12.85 -4.56
CA GLU A 252 -18.57 13.89 -4.42
C GLU A 252 -17.99 15.30 -4.44
N GLN A 253 -16.83 15.53 -3.81
CA GLN A 253 -16.21 16.88 -3.73
C GLN A 253 -14.69 16.86 -3.94
N ALA A 254 -14.13 15.72 -4.34
CA ALA A 254 -12.72 15.55 -4.64
C ALA A 254 -12.50 14.63 -5.84
N GLN A 255 -11.26 14.49 -6.26
CA GLN A 255 -10.88 13.56 -7.33
C GLN A 255 -9.46 13.03 -7.14
N ALA A 256 -9.19 11.86 -7.72
CA ALA A 256 -7.83 11.35 -7.83
C ALA A 256 -7.51 10.92 -9.26
N ALA A 257 -6.24 11.00 -9.63
CA ALA A 257 -5.73 10.50 -10.89
C ALA A 257 -4.48 9.63 -10.64
N ILE A 258 -4.45 8.46 -11.25
CA ILE A 258 -3.34 7.52 -11.20
C ILE A 258 -2.85 7.31 -12.62
N PHE A 259 -1.57 7.55 -12.87
CA PHE A 259 -0.92 7.33 -14.14
C PHE A 259 0.29 6.40 -13.94
N LEU A 260 0.27 5.25 -14.58
CA LEU A 260 1.29 4.21 -14.48
C LEU A 260 1.88 3.92 -15.86
N ASN A 261 3.15 4.23 -16.03
CA ASN A 261 3.89 3.88 -17.24
C ASN A 261 5.03 2.92 -16.87
N GLY A 262 4.77 1.64 -16.98
CA GLY A 262 5.73 0.56 -16.72
C GLY A 262 6.68 0.27 -17.90
N ASN A 263 6.68 1.08 -18.96
CA ASN A 263 7.57 0.91 -20.11
C ASN A 263 8.55 2.08 -20.28
N THR A 264 8.92 2.74 -19.17
CA THR A 264 9.84 3.88 -19.17
C THR A 264 11.28 3.40 -18.93
N ARG A 265 12.01 3.15 -20.00
CA ARG A 265 13.41 2.67 -19.93
C ARG A 265 14.42 3.77 -19.59
N GLN A 266 14.07 5.03 -19.84
CA GLN A 266 14.92 6.19 -19.58
C GLN A 266 14.10 7.32 -18.99
N GLY A 267 14.67 8.06 -18.05
CA GLY A 267 13.98 9.16 -17.39
C GLY A 267 12.88 8.67 -16.41
N GLN A 268 13.16 7.60 -15.67
CA GLN A 268 12.27 7.11 -14.64
C GLN A 268 11.95 8.21 -13.65
N ALA A 269 10.71 8.27 -13.19
CA ALA A 269 10.23 9.28 -12.26
C ALA A 269 9.01 8.78 -11.50
N ASP A 270 8.94 9.15 -10.24
CA ASP A 270 7.77 8.98 -9.38
C ASP A 270 7.35 10.35 -8.85
N ARG A 271 6.08 10.71 -9.01
CA ARG A 271 5.54 12.01 -8.59
C ARG A 271 4.17 11.85 -7.98
N THR A 272 3.98 12.50 -6.85
CA THR A 272 2.68 12.64 -6.21
C THR A 272 2.43 14.12 -5.93
N TYR A 273 1.23 14.60 -6.22
CA TYR A 273 0.81 15.95 -5.92
C TYR A 273 -0.60 15.97 -5.34
N LEU A 274 -0.72 16.51 -4.13
CA LEU A 274 -1.97 16.64 -3.41
C LEU A 274 -2.29 18.11 -3.23
N VAL A 275 -3.53 18.49 -3.52
CA VAL A 275 -4.05 19.85 -3.30
C VAL A 275 -5.20 19.77 -2.30
N GLY A 276 -5.11 20.56 -1.28
CA GLY A 276 -6.17 20.80 -0.32
C GLY A 276 -6.67 22.25 -0.33
N SER A 277 -7.66 22.53 0.50
CA SER A 277 -8.29 23.86 0.58
C SER A 277 -7.41 24.93 1.26
N ALA A 278 -6.37 24.54 2.01
CA ALA A 278 -5.48 25.42 2.74
C ALA A 278 -4.01 25.31 2.32
N GLY A 279 -3.67 24.34 1.48
CA GLY A 279 -2.29 24.12 1.04
C GLY A 279 -2.17 22.99 0.04
N ALA A 280 -0.95 22.69 -0.35
CA ALA A 280 -0.63 21.57 -1.23
C ALA A 280 0.65 20.87 -0.75
N ILE A 281 0.83 19.62 -1.16
CA ILE A 281 2.04 18.88 -0.87
C ILE A 281 2.43 18.02 -2.07
N GLY A 282 3.66 18.13 -2.50
CA GLY A 282 4.23 17.34 -3.59
C GLY A 282 5.35 16.46 -3.11
N ALA A 283 5.46 15.26 -3.68
CA ALA A 283 6.64 14.41 -3.61
C ALA A 283 7.13 14.11 -5.00
N SER A 284 8.44 14.05 -5.20
CA SER A 284 9.02 13.71 -6.49
C SER A 284 10.39 13.04 -6.31
N GLY A 285 10.66 12.04 -7.13
CA GLY A 285 11.91 11.32 -7.14
C GLY A 285 12.10 10.49 -8.39
N VAL A 286 13.22 9.78 -8.46
CA VAL A 286 13.52 8.85 -9.55
C VAL A 286 12.82 7.51 -9.37
N ASP A 287 12.49 7.18 -8.12
CA ASP A 287 11.80 5.95 -7.73
C ASP A 287 11.09 6.14 -6.37
N LEU A 288 10.54 5.06 -5.81
CA LEU A 288 9.85 5.06 -4.51
C LEU A 288 10.76 5.33 -3.30
N THR A 289 12.07 5.20 -3.47
CA THR A 289 13.03 5.26 -2.35
C THR A 289 13.57 6.67 -2.13
N ALA A 290 13.87 7.37 -3.23
CA ALA A 290 14.50 8.68 -3.20
C ALA A 290 13.47 9.78 -3.57
N GLN A 291 12.73 10.28 -2.58
CA GLN A 291 11.67 11.27 -2.77
C GLN A 291 11.97 12.58 -2.04
N GLU A 292 11.89 13.68 -2.76
CA GLU A 292 11.86 15.04 -2.18
C GLU A 292 10.42 15.45 -1.93
N VAL A 293 10.13 15.96 -0.74
CA VAL A 293 8.80 16.46 -0.37
C VAL A 293 8.81 17.97 -0.22
N VAL A 294 7.78 18.63 -0.76
CA VAL A 294 7.57 20.06 -0.57
C VAL A 294 6.12 20.29 -0.11
N LEU A 295 5.97 20.89 1.07
CA LEU A 295 4.69 21.35 1.61
C LEU A 295 4.54 22.85 1.30
N TYR A 296 3.38 23.25 0.78
CA TYR A 296 3.01 24.63 0.50
C TYR A 296 1.83 25.03 1.38
N THR A 297 2.00 26.11 2.13
CA THR A 297 0.95 26.69 2.99
C THR A 297 0.81 28.19 2.71
N ALA A 298 -0.14 28.83 3.37
CA ALA A 298 -0.29 30.29 3.30
C ALA A 298 0.93 31.05 3.86
N GLU A 299 1.75 30.40 4.69
CA GLU A 299 2.94 31.02 5.34
C GLU A 299 4.21 30.88 4.50
N GLY A 300 4.25 29.92 3.56
CA GLY A 300 5.41 29.64 2.72
C GLY A 300 5.52 28.19 2.30
N SER A 301 6.70 27.78 1.81
CA SER A 301 7.01 26.41 1.45
C SER A 301 8.00 25.78 2.43
N ALA A 302 7.80 24.51 2.74
CA ALA A 302 8.68 23.72 3.61
C ALA A 302 9.20 22.47 2.90
N ARG A 303 10.46 22.11 3.18
CA ARG A 303 11.13 20.92 2.61
C ARG A 303 11.61 20.00 3.74
N PRO A 304 10.74 19.09 4.23
CA PRO A 304 11.14 18.16 5.26
C PRO A 304 12.26 17.24 4.74
N GLN A 305 13.25 17.00 5.57
CA GLN A 305 14.27 15.97 5.32
C GLN A 305 13.76 14.67 5.90
N LEU A 306 13.39 13.71 5.04
CA LEU A 306 12.80 12.45 5.46
C LEU A 306 13.83 11.33 5.38
N GLU A 307 13.89 10.50 6.41
CA GLU A 307 14.76 9.34 6.50
C GLU A 307 13.95 8.06 6.27
N GLY A 308 14.59 7.07 5.61
CA GLY A 308 14.02 5.77 5.38
C GLY A 308 13.67 5.50 3.92
N THR A 309 13.06 4.35 3.68
CA THR A 309 12.76 3.84 2.34
C THR A 309 11.33 3.27 2.26
N TRP A 310 10.86 3.06 1.03
CA TRP A 310 9.57 2.41 0.77
C TRP A 310 9.46 1.01 1.40
N PHE A 311 10.50 0.20 1.28
CA PHE A 311 10.44 -1.19 1.76
C PHE A 311 10.65 -1.27 3.27
N GLU A 312 11.73 -0.70 3.79
CA GLU A 312 12.10 -0.86 5.19
C GLU A 312 11.04 -0.26 6.12
N GLN A 313 10.77 1.06 6.00
CA GLN A 313 9.75 1.72 6.82
C GLN A 313 8.35 1.24 6.50
N GLY A 314 8.08 0.91 5.23
CA GLY A 314 6.79 0.39 4.81
C GLY A 314 6.42 -0.92 5.49
N PHE A 315 7.28 -1.91 5.44
CA PHE A 315 7.03 -3.22 6.06
C PHE A 315 7.09 -3.17 7.59
N HIS A 316 8.04 -2.40 8.15
CA HIS A 316 8.06 -2.12 9.58
C HIS A 316 6.74 -1.50 10.02
N GLY A 317 6.31 -0.42 9.35
CA GLY A 317 5.12 0.33 9.74
C GLY A 317 3.81 -0.46 9.66
N THR A 318 3.64 -1.36 8.71
CA THR A 318 2.42 -2.19 8.64
C THR A 318 2.32 -3.17 9.81
N MET A 319 3.42 -3.80 10.19
CA MET A 319 3.45 -4.69 11.36
C MET A 319 3.36 -3.86 12.66
N ALA A 320 4.13 -2.79 12.79
CA ALA A 320 4.07 -1.89 13.94
C ALA A 320 2.66 -1.38 14.22
N GLU A 321 1.93 -0.97 13.19
CA GLU A 321 0.53 -0.53 13.30
C GLU A 321 -0.40 -1.64 13.81
N LEU A 322 -0.23 -2.88 13.30
CA LEU A 322 -0.99 -4.01 13.80
C LEU A 322 -0.69 -4.28 15.27
N LEU A 323 0.59 -4.29 15.67
CA LEU A 323 1.00 -4.53 17.04
C LEU A 323 0.51 -3.42 17.99
N CYS A 324 0.61 -2.16 17.58
CA CYS A 324 0.04 -1.03 18.34
C CYS A 324 -1.49 -1.15 18.49
N ALA A 325 -2.18 -1.54 17.41
CA ALA A 325 -3.62 -1.69 17.43
C ALA A 325 -4.09 -2.82 18.38
N ILE A 326 -3.30 -3.90 18.48
CA ILE A 326 -3.54 -4.98 19.44
C ILE A 326 -3.32 -4.46 20.87
N GLU A 327 -2.18 -3.81 21.15
CA GLU A 327 -1.86 -3.26 22.47
C GLU A 327 -2.90 -2.25 22.98
N GLU A 328 -3.38 -1.39 22.05
CA GLU A 328 -4.32 -0.31 22.33
C GLU A 328 -5.80 -0.74 22.21
N ASP A 329 -6.07 -2.00 21.90
CA ASP A 329 -7.40 -2.56 21.61
C ASP A 329 -8.25 -1.68 20.67
N ARG A 330 -7.65 -1.28 19.55
CA ARG A 330 -8.31 -0.52 18.49
C ARG A 330 -8.19 -1.22 17.13
N GLU A 331 -8.92 -0.74 16.13
CA GLU A 331 -8.70 -1.19 14.77
C GLU A 331 -7.38 -0.63 14.21
N PRO A 332 -6.57 -1.48 13.51
CA PRO A 332 -5.40 -0.99 12.80
C PRO A 332 -5.80 -0.09 11.62
N ARG A 333 -5.00 0.93 11.34
CA ARG A 333 -5.25 1.87 10.23
C ARG A 333 -5.20 1.19 8.86
N ASN A 334 -4.49 0.09 8.75
CA ASN A 334 -4.44 -0.79 7.57
C ASN A 334 -5.34 -2.02 7.71
N ASN A 335 -6.47 -1.92 8.43
CA ASN A 335 -7.39 -3.02 8.60
C ASN A 335 -7.96 -3.51 7.26
N ALA A 336 -8.34 -4.80 7.22
CA ALA A 336 -8.84 -5.42 6.01
C ALA A 336 -10.18 -4.85 5.55
N ARG A 337 -11.04 -4.36 6.45
CA ARG A 337 -12.34 -3.76 6.11
C ARG A 337 -12.17 -2.54 5.21
N THR A 338 -11.36 -1.56 5.63
CA THR A 338 -11.11 -0.36 4.82
C THR A 338 -10.27 -0.66 3.57
N ASN A 339 -9.48 -1.74 3.58
CA ASN A 339 -8.78 -2.18 2.39
C ASN A 339 -9.73 -2.71 1.30
N LEU A 340 -10.91 -3.25 1.64
CA LEU A 340 -11.92 -3.63 0.66
C LEU A 340 -12.44 -2.43 -0.12
N ASP A 341 -12.53 -1.24 0.49
CA ASP A 341 -12.93 -0.02 -0.20
C ASP A 341 -11.89 0.38 -1.25
N SER A 342 -10.61 0.32 -0.91
CA SER A 342 -9.52 0.59 -1.87
C SER A 342 -9.42 -0.48 -2.97
N LEU A 343 -9.69 -1.75 -2.65
CA LEU A 343 -9.80 -2.81 -3.66
C LEU A 343 -10.99 -2.61 -4.60
N ALA A 344 -12.13 -2.10 -4.10
CA ALA A 344 -13.28 -1.78 -4.93
C ALA A 344 -12.95 -0.71 -5.99
N LEU A 345 -12.11 0.28 -5.66
CA LEU A 345 -11.58 1.24 -6.63
C LEU A 345 -10.71 0.55 -7.70
N CYS A 346 -9.83 -0.32 -7.25
CA CYS A 346 -8.96 -1.09 -8.13
C CYS A 346 -9.75 -2.00 -9.08
N PHE A 347 -10.74 -2.73 -8.57
CA PHE A 347 -11.59 -3.62 -9.38
C PHE A 347 -12.43 -2.84 -10.39
N ALA A 348 -12.96 -1.68 -9.99
CA ALA A 348 -13.65 -0.78 -10.90
C ALA A 348 -12.73 -0.26 -12.01
N ALA A 349 -11.44 0.01 -11.72
CA ALA A 349 -10.47 0.44 -12.70
C ALA A 349 -10.14 -0.68 -13.71
N VAL A 350 -9.98 -1.92 -13.24
CA VAL A 350 -9.75 -3.09 -14.10
C VAL A 350 -10.93 -3.27 -15.06
N GLU A 351 -12.15 -3.31 -14.55
CA GLU A 351 -13.35 -3.44 -15.37
C GLU A 351 -13.52 -2.28 -16.37
N SER A 352 -13.27 -1.05 -15.90
CA SER A 352 -13.33 0.12 -16.77
C SER A 352 -12.30 0.05 -17.92
N ALA A 353 -11.09 -0.47 -17.64
CA ALA A 353 -10.07 -0.64 -18.68
C ALA A 353 -10.46 -1.68 -19.73
N HIS A 354 -11.25 -2.69 -19.35
CA HIS A 354 -11.77 -3.72 -20.24
C HIS A 354 -13.01 -3.27 -21.02
N SER A 355 -13.99 -2.67 -20.32
CA SER A 355 -15.26 -2.24 -20.93
C SER A 355 -15.15 -0.93 -21.71
N GLY A 356 -14.21 -0.05 -21.34
CA GLY A 356 -14.11 1.31 -21.86
C GLY A 356 -15.14 2.29 -21.25
N GLU A 357 -15.89 1.86 -20.23
CA GLU A 357 -16.95 2.64 -19.58
C GLU A 357 -16.57 2.97 -18.13
N PRO A 358 -17.09 4.08 -17.56
CA PRO A 358 -16.96 4.35 -16.13
C PRO A 358 -17.68 3.31 -15.27
N VAL A 359 -17.07 2.88 -14.17
CA VAL A 359 -17.59 1.85 -13.27
C VAL A 359 -17.74 2.40 -11.86
N THR A 360 -18.85 2.09 -11.20
CA THR A 360 -19.07 2.43 -9.78
C THR A 360 -18.24 1.48 -8.89
N PRO A 361 -17.44 1.98 -7.94
CA PRO A 361 -16.73 1.12 -7.00
C PRO A 361 -17.68 0.23 -6.21
N GLY A 362 -17.37 -1.08 -6.18
CA GLY A 362 -18.20 -2.09 -5.52
C GLY A 362 -19.20 -2.81 -6.43
N ASP A 363 -19.48 -2.31 -7.66
CA ASP A 363 -20.30 -3.03 -8.63
C ASP A 363 -19.57 -4.29 -9.14
N VAL A 364 -18.26 -4.21 -9.28
CA VAL A 364 -17.40 -5.36 -9.60
C VAL A 364 -16.93 -6.00 -8.30
N ARG A 365 -17.48 -7.18 -8.01
CA ARG A 365 -17.20 -7.88 -6.75
C ARG A 365 -16.02 -8.85 -6.86
N ARG A 366 -15.69 -9.28 -8.08
CA ARG A 366 -14.66 -10.29 -8.32
C ARG A 366 -13.90 -9.99 -9.60
N LEU A 367 -12.58 -10.09 -9.54
CA LEU A 367 -11.75 -10.12 -10.74
C LEU A 367 -11.70 -11.55 -11.31
N PRO A 368 -11.51 -11.70 -12.63
CA PRO A 368 -11.22 -13.00 -13.21
C PRO A 368 -10.04 -13.65 -12.48
N VAL A 369 -10.11 -14.96 -12.26
CA VAL A 369 -8.98 -15.73 -11.74
C VAL A 369 -7.90 -15.72 -12.82
N LEU A 370 -6.71 -15.24 -12.45
CA LEU A 370 -5.56 -15.06 -13.32
C LEU A 370 -4.81 -16.36 -13.53
#